data_c707823f739db308a15e59c6ae7ab1b6
#
_entry.id   c707823f739db308a15e59c6ae7ab1b6
#
_cell.length_a   1.000
_cell.length_b   1.000
_cell.length_c   1.000
_cell.angle_alpha   90.00
_cell.angle_beta   90.00
_cell.angle_gamma   90.00
#
_symmetry.space_group_name_H-M   'P 1'
#
loop_
_entity.id
_entity.type
_entity.pdbx_description
1 polymer ?
#
loop_
_entity_poly.entity_id
_entity_poly.type
_entity_poly.pdbx_seq_one_letter_code
_entity_poly.pdbx_strand_id
1 'polypeptide(L)'
;NKVSRLIIGKMGAGVGSRATSVMIDTDKILLIGGKQWGEYGDVTTDEPAYYEDRDIERTWEDYLPSNHVNLIDFTNSNKPIIERMRPMHHPRSDSNATILPDGTVFVNGGHSYREMEFSVLTPEIYNYNNNEWYEMEQGSLRRNYHATSLLLPNGTVLVAGGDTWSAEIYYPPYLFEETKNNKTVFAKRPIIKK
;
A
#
# COMPACT_ATOMS: atom_id res chain seq x y z
N ASN A 1 15.77 -10.48 -29.40
CA ASN A 1 14.72 -10.24 -28.39
C ASN A 1 14.39 -8.76 -28.37
N LYS A 2 13.21 -8.38 -28.89
CA LYS A 2 12.70 -7.03 -28.75
C LYS A 2 11.98 -6.93 -27.41
N VAL A 3 12.46 -6.10 -26.51
CA VAL A 3 11.70 -5.67 -25.34
C VAL A 3 10.72 -4.62 -25.83
N SER A 4 9.42 -4.86 -25.72
CA SER A 4 8.38 -3.88 -26.03
C SER A 4 7.77 -3.37 -24.74
N ARG A 5 7.43 -2.10 -24.75
CA ARG A 5 6.77 -1.38 -23.66
C ARG A 5 5.38 -0.97 -24.12
N LEU A 6 4.36 -1.28 -23.33
CA LEU A 6 2.99 -0.83 -23.56
C LEU A 6 2.64 0.25 -22.52
N ILE A 7 2.14 1.39 -22.98
CA ILE A 7 1.53 2.39 -22.09
C ILE A 7 0.05 2.00 -21.94
N ILE A 8 -0.34 1.61 -20.73
CA ILE A 8 -1.67 1.06 -20.44
C ILE A 8 -2.71 2.12 -20.05
N GLY A 9 -2.29 3.38 -19.90
CA GLY A 9 -3.19 4.48 -19.56
C GLY A 9 -2.64 5.39 -18.49
N LYS A 10 -3.44 6.37 -18.10
CA LYS A 10 -3.14 7.30 -17.01
C LYS A 10 -3.75 6.77 -15.72
N MET A 11 -3.00 6.82 -14.63
CA MET A 11 -3.41 6.29 -13.33
C MET A 11 -4.50 7.12 -12.64
N GLY A 12 -4.95 8.19 -13.26
CA GLY A 12 -5.85 9.15 -12.62
C GLY A 12 -5.18 9.94 -11.48
N ALA A 13 -5.82 11.00 -11.04
CA ALA A 13 -5.32 11.76 -9.89
C ALA A 13 -5.29 10.88 -8.63
N GLY A 14 -4.23 10.97 -7.85
CA GLY A 14 -4.20 10.45 -6.49
C GLY A 14 -3.29 9.28 -6.17
N VAL A 15 -2.71 8.59 -7.16
CA VAL A 15 -1.62 7.64 -6.92
C VAL A 15 -0.39 8.19 -7.64
N GLY A 16 0.56 8.64 -6.87
CA GLY A 16 1.73 9.35 -7.39
C GLY A 16 3.06 8.68 -7.06
N SER A 17 4.10 9.48 -7.02
CA SER A 17 5.42 9.03 -6.58
C SER A 17 5.39 8.48 -5.17
N ARG A 18 6.26 7.52 -4.84
CA ARG A 18 6.35 6.87 -3.52
C ARG A 18 5.09 6.09 -3.10
N ALA A 19 4.27 5.69 -4.09
CA ALA A 19 3.23 4.70 -3.86
C ALA A 19 3.83 3.32 -3.67
N THR A 20 3.14 2.47 -2.91
CA THR A 20 3.46 1.05 -2.84
C THR A 20 2.57 0.25 -3.78
N SER A 21 3.03 -0.93 -4.16
CA SER A 21 2.26 -1.82 -5.02
C SER A 21 2.31 -3.25 -4.53
N VAL A 22 1.24 -4.00 -4.77
CA VAL A 22 1.17 -5.42 -4.43
C VAL A 22 0.34 -6.17 -5.46
N MET A 23 0.80 -7.35 -5.89
CA MET A 23 0.00 -8.27 -6.68
C MET A 23 -0.99 -9.00 -5.76
N ILE A 24 -2.27 -8.89 -6.06
CA ILE A 24 -3.35 -9.58 -5.33
C ILE A 24 -3.85 -10.83 -6.07
N ASP A 25 -3.55 -10.94 -7.35
CA ASP A 25 -3.82 -12.07 -8.22
C ASP A 25 -2.78 -12.10 -9.34
N THR A 26 -2.78 -13.15 -10.15
CA THR A 26 -1.85 -13.34 -11.29
C THR A 26 -1.91 -12.21 -12.31
N ASP A 27 -3.04 -11.54 -12.41
CA ASP A 27 -3.33 -10.49 -13.39
C ASP A 27 -3.85 -9.18 -12.76
N LYS A 28 -3.73 -9.03 -11.42
CA LYS A 28 -4.22 -7.85 -10.70
C LYS A 28 -3.19 -7.26 -9.75
N ILE A 29 -2.99 -5.96 -9.88
CA ILE A 29 -2.07 -5.19 -9.05
C ILE A 29 -2.83 -4.06 -8.37
N LEU A 30 -2.67 -3.90 -7.07
CA LEU A 30 -3.07 -2.70 -6.35
C LEU A 30 -1.91 -1.72 -6.29
N LEU A 31 -2.21 -0.46 -6.57
CA LEU A 31 -1.34 0.68 -6.30
C LEU A 31 -1.95 1.51 -5.18
N ILE A 32 -1.19 1.79 -4.15
CA ILE A 32 -1.70 2.26 -2.87
C ILE A 32 -0.92 3.49 -2.42
N GLY A 33 -1.64 4.57 -2.13
CA GLY A 33 -1.08 5.79 -1.57
C GLY A 33 -0.11 6.53 -2.50
N GLY A 34 0.98 6.99 -1.93
CA GLY A 34 1.98 7.81 -2.60
C GLY A 34 1.72 9.30 -2.45
N LYS A 35 2.56 10.11 -3.09
CA LYS A 35 2.39 11.58 -3.14
C LYS A 35 1.62 11.94 -4.40
N GLN A 36 0.53 12.68 -4.25
CA GLN A 36 -0.14 13.28 -5.39
C GLN A 36 0.34 14.72 -5.59
N TRP A 37 0.31 15.16 -6.83
CA TRP A 37 0.47 16.56 -7.18
C TRP A 37 -0.75 17.32 -6.63
N GLY A 38 -0.54 18.52 -6.08
CA GLY A 38 -1.63 19.40 -5.71
C GLY A 38 -2.55 19.72 -6.91
N GLU A 39 -3.61 20.48 -6.71
CA GLU A 39 -4.70 20.75 -7.66
C GLU A 39 -4.26 21.19 -9.08
N TYR A 40 -2.99 21.49 -9.29
CA TYR A 40 -2.42 21.92 -10.58
C TYR A 40 -1.91 20.76 -11.46
N GLY A 41 -2.02 19.53 -11.02
CA GLY A 41 -1.70 18.37 -11.85
C GLY A 41 -2.85 18.01 -12.78
N ASP A 42 -3.19 18.86 -13.74
CA ASP A 42 -4.01 18.44 -14.87
C ASP A 42 -3.21 17.43 -15.71
N VAL A 43 -3.41 16.16 -15.41
CA VAL A 43 -2.81 15.02 -16.11
C VAL A 43 -3.46 14.80 -17.49
N THR A 44 -3.99 15.83 -18.13
CA THR A 44 -4.55 15.73 -19.47
C THR A 44 -3.50 15.83 -20.57
N THR A 45 -2.28 16.26 -20.23
CA THR A 45 -1.19 16.33 -21.21
C THR A 45 -0.46 15.00 -21.30
N ASP A 46 -0.22 14.53 -22.54
CA ASP A 46 0.51 13.29 -22.83
C ASP A 46 2.02 13.37 -22.55
N GLU A 47 2.48 14.52 -22.08
CA GLU A 47 3.85 14.75 -21.70
C GLU A 47 4.09 14.26 -20.28
N PRO A 48 5.14 13.47 -20.03
CA PRO A 48 5.57 13.23 -18.67
C PRO A 48 5.88 14.61 -18.06
N ALA A 49 5.27 14.92 -16.93
CA ALA A 49 5.55 16.13 -16.16
C ALA A 49 6.99 16.07 -15.60
N TYR A 50 7.94 15.81 -16.46
CA TYR A 50 9.36 15.72 -16.21
C TYR A 50 10.00 17.06 -16.60
N TYR A 51 10.20 17.92 -15.61
CA TYR A 51 11.29 18.92 -15.59
C TYR A 51 11.28 20.11 -16.54
N GLU A 52 10.24 20.45 -17.25
CA GLU A 52 10.33 21.62 -18.16
C GLU A 52 9.78 22.94 -17.61
N ASP A 53 9.02 22.95 -16.52
CA ASP A 53 8.64 24.21 -15.84
C ASP A 53 9.60 24.52 -14.69
N ARG A 54 10.82 24.93 -15.05
CA ARG A 54 11.84 25.37 -14.08
C ARG A 54 11.53 26.72 -13.43
N ASP A 55 10.49 27.39 -13.86
CA ASP A 55 10.14 28.74 -13.42
C ASP A 55 9.09 28.78 -12.30
N ILE A 56 8.49 27.62 -11.95
CA ILE A 56 7.66 27.52 -10.75
C ILE A 56 8.53 26.89 -9.66
N GLU A 57 8.90 27.68 -8.67
CA GLU A 57 9.48 27.19 -7.40
C GLU A 57 8.45 26.29 -6.71
N ARG A 58 8.32 25.05 -7.19
CA ARG A 58 7.53 24.02 -6.53
C ARG A 58 8.33 23.54 -5.34
N THR A 59 7.90 23.89 -4.17
CA THR A 59 8.49 23.39 -2.94
C THR A 59 8.05 21.94 -2.72
N TRP A 60 8.83 21.15 -2.03
CA TRP A 60 8.45 19.78 -1.60
C TRP A 60 7.14 19.77 -0.79
N GLU A 61 6.67 20.93 -0.40
CA GLU A 61 5.47 21.21 0.36
C GLU A 61 4.17 21.02 -0.46
N ASP A 62 4.27 21.06 -1.78
CA ASP A 62 3.13 20.94 -2.68
C ASP A 62 2.68 19.48 -2.92
N TYR A 63 3.42 18.51 -2.37
CA TYR A 63 3.15 17.09 -2.56
C TYR A 63 2.56 16.47 -1.31
N LEU A 64 1.25 16.36 -1.25
CA LEU A 64 0.56 15.72 -0.15
C LEU A 64 0.47 14.19 -0.35
N PRO A 65 0.68 13.41 0.71
CA PRO A 65 0.36 11.99 0.70
C PRO A 65 -1.11 11.72 0.38
N SER A 66 -1.35 10.64 -0.31
CA SER A 66 -2.67 10.22 -0.78
C SER A 66 -3.15 8.97 -0.04
N ASN A 67 -4.45 8.87 0.16
CA ASN A 67 -5.11 7.63 0.60
C ASN A 67 -5.72 6.83 -0.56
N HIS A 68 -5.49 7.25 -1.79
CA HIS A 68 -6.10 6.64 -2.96
C HIS A 68 -5.53 5.25 -3.26
N VAL A 69 -6.37 4.40 -3.81
CA VAL A 69 -6.04 3.04 -4.21
C VAL A 69 -6.58 2.79 -5.61
N ASN A 70 -5.72 2.31 -6.49
CA ASN A 70 -6.11 1.93 -7.84
C ASN A 70 -5.81 0.45 -8.08
N LEU A 71 -6.76 -0.26 -8.65
CA LEU A 71 -6.58 -1.59 -9.20
C LEU A 71 -6.17 -1.46 -10.67
N ILE A 72 -5.12 -2.18 -11.05
CA ILE A 72 -4.79 -2.43 -12.45
C ILE A 72 -5.12 -3.89 -12.74
N ASP A 73 -6.09 -4.12 -13.59
CA ASP A 73 -6.55 -5.44 -14.03
C ASP A 73 -6.02 -5.74 -15.44
N PHE A 74 -5.18 -6.76 -15.54
CA PHE A 74 -4.56 -7.26 -16.77
C PHE A 74 -5.23 -8.53 -17.29
N THR A 75 -6.39 -8.93 -16.79
CA THR A 75 -7.13 -10.12 -17.27
C THR A 75 -7.25 -10.10 -18.80
N ASN A 76 -7.43 -8.90 -19.37
CA ASN A 76 -7.22 -8.66 -20.79
C ASN A 76 -5.92 -7.88 -21.00
N SER A 77 -4.82 -8.59 -21.25
CA SER A 77 -3.49 -7.99 -21.41
C SER A 77 -3.38 -6.97 -22.55
N ASN A 78 -4.27 -7.05 -23.56
CA ASN A 78 -4.30 -6.09 -24.67
C ASN A 78 -5.08 -4.80 -24.32
N LYS A 79 -5.88 -4.84 -23.26
CA LYS A 79 -6.70 -3.72 -22.81
C LYS A 79 -6.82 -3.75 -21.28
N PRO A 80 -5.75 -3.46 -20.54
CA PRO A 80 -5.81 -3.37 -19.09
C PRO A 80 -6.82 -2.30 -18.64
N ILE A 81 -7.44 -2.53 -17.50
CA ILE A 81 -8.39 -1.62 -16.88
C ILE A 81 -7.75 -1.04 -15.63
N ILE A 82 -7.93 0.25 -15.42
CA ILE A 82 -7.55 0.93 -14.18
C ILE A 82 -8.83 1.37 -13.49
N GLU A 83 -9.03 0.86 -12.27
CA GLU A 83 -10.23 1.13 -11.47
C GLU A 83 -9.86 1.76 -10.13
N ARG A 84 -10.66 2.74 -9.72
CA ARG A 84 -10.53 3.36 -8.40
C ARG A 84 -11.21 2.46 -7.36
N MET A 85 -10.43 2.02 -6.39
CA MET A 85 -10.91 1.26 -5.25
C MET A 85 -11.24 2.18 -4.07
N ARG A 86 -11.82 1.61 -3.01
CA ARG A 86 -12.07 2.34 -1.78
C ARG A 86 -10.76 2.89 -1.22
N PRO A 87 -10.69 4.18 -0.83
CA PRO A 87 -9.48 4.76 -0.29
C PRO A 87 -9.19 4.23 1.13
N MET A 88 -7.91 4.25 1.53
CA MET A 88 -7.49 4.03 2.93
C MET A 88 -8.09 5.08 3.86
N HIS A 89 -8.16 4.78 5.15
CA HIS A 89 -8.51 5.78 6.17
C HIS A 89 -7.42 6.83 6.31
N HIS A 90 -6.14 6.42 6.23
CA HIS A 90 -5.00 7.31 6.38
C HIS A 90 -4.26 7.52 5.06
N PRO A 91 -4.05 8.77 4.62
CA PRO A 91 -3.17 9.05 3.50
C PRO A 91 -1.72 8.64 3.85
N ARG A 92 -1.01 8.05 2.87
CA ARG A 92 0.35 7.53 3.08
C ARG A 92 1.21 7.72 1.85
N SER A 93 2.43 8.19 2.05
CA SER A 93 3.54 7.95 1.14
C SER A 93 4.64 7.17 1.86
N ASP A 94 5.51 6.48 1.11
CA ASP A 94 6.57 5.62 1.66
C ASP A 94 6.06 4.50 2.58
N SER A 95 4.82 4.05 2.36
CA SER A 95 4.25 2.89 3.05
C SER A 95 4.67 1.57 2.39
N ASN A 96 4.46 0.47 3.10
CA ASN A 96 4.66 -0.88 2.59
C ASN A 96 3.33 -1.61 2.49
N ALA A 97 3.20 -2.49 1.49
CA ALA A 97 2.06 -3.37 1.32
C ALA A 97 2.53 -4.83 1.24
N THR A 98 1.86 -5.72 1.97
CA THR A 98 2.16 -7.14 2.03
C THR A 98 0.89 -7.94 1.83
N ILE A 99 0.87 -8.84 0.81
CA ILE A 99 -0.24 -9.78 0.64
C ILE A 99 -0.19 -10.83 1.76
N LEU A 100 -1.33 -11.08 2.38
CA LEU A 100 -1.48 -12.05 3.46
C LEU A 100 -2.04 -13.39 2.95
N PRO A 101 -1.84 -14.50 3.68
CA PRO A 101 -2.29 -15.84 3.25
C PRO A 101 -3.80 -15.99 3.05
N ASP A 102 -4.60 -15.13 3.66
CA ASP A 102 -6.07 -15.09 3.47
C ASP A 102 -6.51 -14.24 2.28
N GLY A 103 -5.55 -13.70 1.51
CA GLY A 103 -5.80 -12.85 0.35
C GLY A 103 -6.05 -11.38 0.68
N THR A 104 -6.00 -10.99 1.95
CA THR A 104 -6.06 -9.57 2.33
C THR A 104 -4.70 -8.90 2.16
N VAL A 105 -4.66 -7.56 2.16
CA VAL A 105 -3.44 -6.77 2.00
C VAL A 105 -3.20 -5.96 3.26
N PHE A 106 -2.09 -6.22 3.92
CA PHE A 106 -1.62 -5.43 5.06
C PHE A 106 -0.80 -4.24 4.56
N VAL A 107 -1.19 -3.03 4.96
CA VAL A 107 -0.51 -1.78 4.64
C VAL A 107 -0.06 -1.10 5.93
N ASN A 108 1.22 -0.78 6.02
CA ASN A 108 1.79 -0.20 7.22
C ASN A 108 2.82 0.89 6.93
N GLY A 109 3.05 1.72 7.93
CA GLY A 109 4.04 2.80 7.87
C GLY A 109 3.67 3.92 6.92
N GLY A 110 4.69 4.65 6.49
CA GLY A 110 4.54 5.85 5.71
C GLY A 110 4.21 7.08 6.57
N HIS A 111 4.01 8.20 5.91
CA HIS A 111 3.66 9.47 6.54
C HIS A 111 2.49 10.14 5.83
N SER A 112 1.69 10.88 6.60
CA SER A 112 0.45 11.51 6.12
C SER A 112 0.61 13.00 5.78
N TYR A 113 1.73 13.61 6.14
CA TYR A 113 2.02 15.00 5.86
C TYR A 113 3.55 15.21 5.88
N ARG A 114 4.04 16.30 5.33
CA ARG A 114 5.43 16.80 5.26
C ARG A 114 6.47 16.02 6.09
N GLU A 115 6.82 14.80 5.68
CA GLU A 115 7.90 13.99 6.22
C GLU A 115 7.66 13.40 7.63
N MET A 116 8.72 13.00 8.30
CA MET A 116 8.77 12.07 9.43
C MET A 116 7.93 12.41 10.65
N GLU A 117 7.56 13.66 10.83
CA GLU A 117 6.79 14.10 12.01
C GLU A 117 5.36 13.54 12.03
N PHE A 118 4.82 13.22 10.86
CA PHE A 118 3.44 12.75 10.70
C PHE A 118 3.39 11.28 10.25
N SER A 119 4.20 10.47 10.89
CA SER A 119 4.22 9.02 10.63
C SER A 119 2.89 8.38 10.94
N VAL A 120 2.42 7.51 10.04
CA VAL A 120 1.19 6.75 10.25
C VAL A 120 1.53 5.46 10.98
N LEU A 121 1.22 5.40 12.26
CA LEU A 121 1.48 4.25 13.12
C LEU A 121 0.39 3.18 13.05
N THR A 122 -0.82 3.56 12.64
CA THR A 122 -1.97 2.64 12.52
C THR A 122 -1.88 1.88 11.20
N PRO A 123 -1.59 0.57 11.19
CA PRO A 123 -1.66 -0.24 9.99
C PRO A 123 -3.12 -0.44 9.58
N GLU A 124 -3.32 -0.74 8.30
CA GLU A 124 -4.65 -1.05 7.76
C GLU A 124 -4.60 -2.36 6.99
N ILE A 125 -5.70 -3.12 7.03
CA ILE A 125 -5.90 -4.30 6.19
C ILE A 125 -6.99 -4.02 5.18
N TYR A 126 -6.67 -4.26 3.91
CA TYR A 126 -7.62 -4.20 2.82
C TYR A 126 -8.15 -5.58 2.47
N ASN A 127 -9.45 -5.73 2.43
CA ASN A 127 -10.12 -6.91 1.92
C ASN A 127 -10.69 -6.63 0.54
N TYR A 128 -10.05 -7.19 -0.48
CA TYR A 128 -10.43 -7.00 -1.88
C TYR A 128 -11.84 -7.54 -2.19
N ASN A 129 -12.28 -8.62 -1.51
CA ASN A 129 -13.55 -9.26 -1.81
C ASN A 129 -14.78 -8.39 -1.48
N ASN A 130 -14.67 -7.54 -0.46
CA ASN A 130 -15.75 -6.64 -0.06
C ASN A 130 -15.39 -5.16 -0.26
N ASN A 131 -14.18 -4.87 -0.77
CA ASN A 131 -13.65 -3.51 -1.00
C ASN A 131 -13.68 -2.65 0.27
N GLU A 132 -13.23 -3.21 1.40
CA GLU A 132 -13.25 -2.55 2.70
C GLU A 132 -11.85 -2.50 3.33
N TRP A 133 -11.60 -1.42 4.10
CA TRP A 133 -10.41 -1.23 4.91
C TRP A 133 -10.72 -1.39 6.39
N TYR A 134 -9.80 -1.98 7.12
CA TYR A 134 -9.89 -2.19 8.57
C TYR A 134 -8.63 -1.67 9.24
N GLU A 135 -8.79 -0.77 10.20
CA GLU A 135 -7.67 -0.31 11.03
C GLU A 135 -7.27 -1.39 12.03
N MET A 136 -5.96 -1.48 12.25
CA MET A 136 -5.36 -2.45 13.15
C MET A 136 -4.70 -1.74 14.34
N GLU A 137 -4.23 -2.52 15.31
CA GLU A 137 -3.49 -1.98 16.46
C GLU A 137 -2.26 -1.21 16.00
N GLN A 138 -2.01 -0.07 16.62
CA GLN A 138 -0.88 0.80 16.28
C GLN A 138 0.46 0.11 16.52
N GLY A 139 1.38 0.30 15.61
CA GLY A 139 2.80 0.04 15.83
C GLY A 139 3.40 1.00 16.86
N SER A 140 4.48 0.61 17.49
CA SER A 140 5.15 1.43 18.49
C SER A 140 6.14 2.43 17.88
N LEU A 141 6.58 2.20 16.65
CA LEU A 141 7.63 2.96 15.99
C LEU A 141 7.26 3.34 14.56
N ARG A 142 7.72 4.51 14.16
CA ARG A 142 7.57 4.97 12.78
C ARG A 142 8.32 4.09 11.79
N ARG A 143 7.69 3.81 10.65
CA ARG A 143 8.21 3.00 9.54
C ARG A 143 7.97 3.75 8.23
N ASN A 144 8.85 4.70 7.93
CA ASN A 144 8.74 5.56 6.75
C ASN A 144 9.69 5.09 5.63
N TYR A 145 10.29 6.01 4.94
CA TYR A 145 11.25 5.77 3.87
C TYR A 145 12.31 4.72 4.28
N HIS A 146 12.64 3.79 3.39
CA HIS A 146 13.52 2.65 3.61
C HIS A 146 13.02 1.60 4.65
N ALA A 147 11.78 1.68 5.08
CA ALA A 147 11.18 0.58 5.85
C ALA A 147 10.85 -0.61 4.94
N THR A 148 10.68 -1.77 5.54
CA THR A 148 10.29 -3.00 4.87
C THR A 148 9.19 -3.72 5.63
N SER A 149 8.37 -4.48 4.90
CA SER A 149 7.31 -5.34 5.45
C SER A 149 7.32 -6.67 4.72
N LEU A 150 7.49 -7.77 5.45
CA LEU A 150 7.68 -9.10 4.88
C LEU A 150 6.82 -10.14 5.57
N LEU A 151 6.05 -10.89 4.79
CA LEU A 151 5.35 -12.08 5.29
C LEU A 151 6.35 -13.16 5.68
N LEU A 152 6.25 -13.63 6.92
CA LEU A 152 7.08 -14.72 7.43
C LEU A 152 6.43 -16.10 7.23
N PRO A 153 7.21 -17.18 7.19
CA PRO A 153 6.68 -18.54 6.99
C PRO A 153 5.65 -18.98 8.04
N ASN A 154 5.65 -18.34 9.20
CA ASN A 154 4.69 -18.60 10.26
C ASN A 154 3.37 -17.81 10.11
N GLY A 155 3.21 -17.01 9.06
CA GLY A 155 2.02 -16.20 8.81
C GLY A 155 2.01 -14.87 9.56
N THR A 156 3.05 -14.52 10.31
CA THR A 156 3.23 -13.17 10.87
C THR A 156 3.89 -12.25 9.86
N VAL A 157 3.88 -10.95 10.10
CA VAL A 157 4.56 -9.97 9.25
C VAL A 157 5.69 -9.31 10.04
N LEU A 158 6.91 -9.39 9.51
CA LEU A 158 8.05 -8.61 10.00
C LEU A 158 7.94 -7.20 9.43
N VAL A 159 8.02 -6.20 10.30
CA VAL A 159 8.12 -4.79 9.94
C VAL A 159 9.40 -4.23 10.52
N ALA A 160 10.28 -3.70 9.68
CA ALA A 160 11.62 -3.27 10.10
C ALA A 160 12.13 -2.09 9.28
N GLY A 161 13.23 -1.50 9.71
CA GLY A 161 13.92 -0.41 9.00
C GLY A 161 13.19 0.93 9.11
N GLY A 162 13.37 1.77 8.10
CA GLY A 162 13.07 3.19 8.21
C GLY A 162 14.16 3.86 9.04
N ASP A 163 13.80 4.88 9.79
CA ASP A 163 14.75 5.65 10.61
C ASP A 163 15.01 5.03 11.99
N THR A 164 14.70 3.74 12.16
CA THR A 164 14.84 3.04 13.45
C THR A 164 15.65 1.76 13.30
N TRP A 165 16.51 1.47 14.30
CA TRP A 165 17.32 0.25 14.37
C TRP A 165 16.56 -0.91 15.03
N SER A 166 15.27 -1.04 14.73
CA SER A 166 14.38 -1.99 15.38
C SER A 166 13.49 -2.70 14.39
N ALA A 167 12.91 -3.82 14.84
CA ALA A 167 11.91 -4.57 14.11
C ALA A 167 10.74 -4.89 15.02
N GLU A 168 9.56 -5.04 14.42
CA GLU A 168 8.33 -5.45 15.08
C GLU A 168 7.75 -6.65 14.34
N ILE A 169 7.05 -7.52 15.05
CA ILE A 169 6.30 -8.63 14.46
C ILE A 169 4.82 -8.34 14.62
N TYR A 170 4.15 -8.18 13.50
CA TYR A 170 2.71 -8.04 13.46
C TYR A 170 2.04 -9.41 13.33
N TYR A 171 0.98 -9.61 14.12
CA TYR A 171 0.18 -10.83 14.14
C TYR A 171 -1.19 -10.55 13.52
N PRO A 172 -1.42 -10.90 12.24
CA PRO A 172 -2.68 -10.66 11.58
C PRO A 172 -3.86 -11.38 12.24
N PRO A 173 -5.09 -10.85 12.09
CA PRO A 173 -6.28 -11.40 12.74
C PRO A 173 -6.54 -12.88 12.46
N TYR A 174 -6.22 -13.39 11.27
CA TYR A 174 -6.42 -14.80 10.90
C TYR A 174 -5.57 -15.79 11.75
N LEU A 175 -4.59 -15.30 12.50
CA LEU A 175 -3.82 -16.14 13.43
C LEU A 175 -4.55 -16.41 14.73
N PHE A 176 -5.72 -15.82 14.94
CA PHE A 176 -6.48 -15.91 16.17
C PHE A 176 -7.89 -16.45 15.91
N GLU A 177 -8.44 -17.08 16.92
CA GLU A 177 -9.85 -17.50 16.97
C GLU A 177 -10.44 -17.15 18.35
N GLU A 178 -11.73 -16.84 18.37
CA GLU A 178 -12.46 -16.70 19.62
C GLU A 178 -12.94 -18.04 20.12
N THR A 179 -12.67 -18.33 21.38
CA THR A 179 -13.21 -19.50 22.06
C THR A 179 -14.66 -19.27 22.47
N LYS A 180 -15.38 -20.33 22.80
CA LYS A 180 -16.77 -20.28 23.32
C LYS A 180 -16.95 -19.38 24.56
N ASN A 181 -15.86 -19.09 25.27
CA ASN A 181 -15.84 -18.21 26.44
C ASN A 181 -15.34 -16.79 26.13
N ASN A 182 -15.42 -16.35 24.90
CA ASN A 182 -14.95 -15.04 24.41
C ASN A 182 -13.47 -14.75 24.75
N LYS A 183 -12.64 -15.77 24.74
CA LYS A 183 -11.19 -15.60 24.84
C LYS A 183 -10.56 -15.76 23.48
N THR A 184 -9.73 -14.80 23.12
CA THR A 184 -8.90 -14.86 21.90
C THR A 184 -7.73 -15.81 22.16
N VAL A 185 -7.54 -16.79 21.29
CA VAL A 185 -6.44 -17.75 21.31
C VAL A 185 -5.85 -17.89 19.91
N PHE A 186 -4.63 -18.42 19.81
CA PHE A 186 -4.09 -18.74 18.48
C PHE A 186 -4.94 -19.80 17.78
N ALA A 187 -5.29 -19.51 16.53
CA ALA A 187 -6.02 -20.44 15.67
C ALA A 187 -5.19 -21.70 15.40
N LYS A 188 -5.86 -22.82 15.27
CA LYS A 188 -5.21 -24.09 14.90
C LYS A 188 -4.71 -24.01 13.46
N ARG A 189 -3.44 -24.30 13.26
CA ARG A 189 -2.87 -24.33 11.92
C ARG A 189 -3.34 -25.57 11.14
N PRO A 190 -3.64 -25.41 9.83
CA PRO A 190 -3.91 -26.55 8.98
C PRO A 190 -2.68 -27.47 8.91
N ILE A 191 -2.92 -28.77 8.99
CA ILE A 191 -1.88 -29.80 8.86
C ILE A 191 -2.04 -30.42 7.47
N ILE A 192 -1.01 -30.30 6.65
CA ILE A 192 -0.96 -31.02 5.38
C ILE A 192 -0.69 -32.48 5.68
N LYS A 193 -1.69 -33.34 5.50
CA LYS A 193 -1.50 -34.79 5.55
C LYS A 193 -0.83 -35.21 4.25
N LYS A 194 0.31 -35.91 4.39
CA LYS A 194 0.97 -36.58 3.27
C LYS A 194 0.16 -37.76 2.80
#